data_196f2fcbbc3642a509e9705da27d7070
#
_entry.id   196f2fcbbc3642a509e9705da27d7070
#
_cell.length_a   1.000
_cell.length_b   1.000
_cell.length_c   1.000
_cell.angle_alpha   90.00
_cell.angle_beta   90.00
_cell.angle_gamma   90.00
#
_symmetry.space_group_name_H-M   'P 1'
#
loop_
_entity.id
_entity.type
_entity.pdbx_description
1 polymer ?
#
loop_
_entity_poly.entity_id
_entity_poly.type
_entity_poly.pdbx_seq_one_letter_code
_entity_poly.pdbx_strand_id
1 'polypeptide(L)'
;MNPWPTPNRLWLAAGAAEGTTELNAFDNALLDAGIGNLNLIKVSSVVPEGAEFVQAPLVITPGSLVPCVYSIMHSDTAGETICAALGIGIGRESHGMIFEYHANSREVAERVVRGMVEEGFARRGLPLERVTVTLAEHRVERLGCAVAAVVLWWG
;
A
#
# COMPACT_ATOMS: atom_id res chain seq x y z
N MET A 1 -28.59 -3.87 -7.00
CA MET A 1 -27.42 -4.32 -7.77
C MET A 1 -26.22 -3.47 -7.38
N ASN A 2 -25.10 -4.07 -7.07
CA ASN A 2 -23.88 -3.34 -6.80
C ASN A 2 -23.12 -3.12 -8.12
N PRO A 3 -22.96 -1.89 -8.60
CA PRO A 3 -22.20 -1.61 -9.82
C PRO A 3 -20.69 -1.87 -9.63
N TRP A 4 -20.25 -2.03 -8.40
CA TRP A 4 -18.86 -2.28 -8.06
C TRP A 4 -18.76 -3.68 -7.44
N PRO A 5 -18.49 -4.73 -8.24
CA PRO A 5 -18.33 -6.07 -7.69
C PRO A 5 -17.16 -6.09 -6.71
N THR A 6 -17.19 -7.02 -5.78
CA THR A 6 -16.13 -7.15 -4.78
C THR A 6 -14.83 -7.56 -5.47
N PRO A 7 -13.72 -6.82 -5.27
CA PRO A 7 -12.43 -7.20 -5.83
C PRO A 7 -11.95 -8.55 -5.31
N ASN A 8 -11.24 -9.29 -6.15
CA ASN A 8 -10.70 -10.61 -5.77
C ASN A 8 -9.20 -10.74 -6.03
N ARG A 9 -8.51 -9.65 -6.41
CA ARG A 9 -7.06 -9.63 -6.61
C ARG A 9 -6.43 -8.52 -5.81
N LEU A 10 -5.27 -8.82 -5.22
CA LEU A 10 -4.44 -7.88 -4.47
C LEU A 10 -3.10 -7.74 -5.19
N TRP A 11 -2.77 -6.53 -5.60
CA TRP A 11 -1.48 -6.25 -6.23
C TRP A 11 -0.68 -5.33 -5.31
N LEU A 12 0.44 -5.86 -4.79
CA LEU A 12 1.36 -5.10 -3.95
C LEU A 12 2.30 -4.29 -4.82
N ALA A 13 2.45 -3.01 -4.49
CA ALA A 13 3.34 -2.10 -5.19
C ALA A 13 4.11 -1.25 -4.18
N ALA A 14 5.36 -0.97 -4.47
CA ALA A 14 6.18 -0.11 -3.63
C ALA A 14 7.19 0.62 -4.50
N GLY A 15 7.44 1.87 -4.21
CA GLY A 15 8.37 2.68 -4.96
C GLY A 15 8.78 3.93 -4.21
N ALA A 16 9.87 4.56 -4.68
CA ALA A 16 10.36 5.78 -4.10
C ALA A 16 11.08 6.60 -5.18
N ALA A 17 11.05 7.91 -5.03
CA ALA A 17 11.67 8.79 -6.00
C ALA A 17 11.88 10.19 -5.44
N GLU A 18 12.70 10.96 -6.14
CA GLU A 18 12.87 12.39 -5.92
C GLU A 18 12.01 13.16 -6.93
N GLY A 19 11.71 14.40 -6.62
CA GLY A 19 11.01 15.31 -7.52
C GLY A 19 11.34 16.75 -7.20
N THR A 20 10.99 17.67 -8.12
CA THR A 20 11.24 19.10 -7.93
C THR A 20 10.15 19.77 -7.09
N THR A 21 9.01 19.15 -7.00
CA THR A 21 7.89 19.52 -6.10
C THR A 21 7.43 18.29 -5.35
N GLU A 22 6.70 18.49 -4.26
CA GLU A 22 6.16 17.39 -3.47
C GLU A 22 5.26 16.49 -4.32
N LEU A 23 4.39 17.09 -5.14
CA LEU A 23 3.50 16.33 -6.01
C LEU A 23 4.27 15.55 -7.08
N ASN A 24 5.32 16.13 -7.66
CA ASN A 24 6.16 15.43 -8.63
C ASN A 24 6.94 14.28 -7.98
N ALA A 25 7.42 14.45 -6.76
CA ALA A 25 8.09 13.37 -6.03
C ALA A 25 7.12 12.20 -5.80
N PHE A 26 5.89 12.49 -5.42
CA PHE A 26 4.85 11.48 -5.28
C PHE A 26 4.53 10.78 -6.61
N ASP A 27 4.31 11.56 -7.67
CA ASP A 27 4.04 11.01 -9.00
C ASP A 27 5.19 10.11 -9.49
N ASN A 28 6.43 10.56 -9.31
CA ASN A 28 7.60 9.77 -9.67
C ASN A 28 7.73 8.50 -8.83
N ALA A 29 7.36 8.54 -7.56
CA ALA A 29 7.32 7.36 -6.70
C ALA A 29 6.26 6.36 -7.16
N LEU A 30 5.09 6.84 -7.58
CA LEU A 30 4.04 5.99 -8.17
C LEU A 30 4.50 5.34 -9.47
N LEU A 31 5.25 6.08 -10.31
CA LEU A 31 5.84 5.51 -11.52
C LEU A 31 6.85 4.41 -11.20
N ASP A 32 7.70 4.65 -10.20
CA ASP A 32 8.65 3.63 -9.73
C ASP A 32 7.93 2.39 -9.18
N ALA A 33 6.78 2.59 -8.54
CA ALA A 33 5.95 1.49 -8.04
C ALA A 33 5.15 0.77 -9.15
N GLY A 34 5.13 1.30 -10.36
CA GLY A 34 4.41 0.70 -11.49
C GLY A 34 2.93 1.07 -11.58
N ILE A 35 2.46 2.03 -10.80
CA ILE A 35 1.05 2.44 -10.75
C ILE A 35 0.83 3.92 -11.07
N GLY A 36 1.83 4.59 -11.63
CA GLY A 36 1.80 6.04 -11.85
C GLY A 36 0.87 6.51 -12.98
N ASN A 37 0.41 5.62 -13.84
CA ASN A 37 -0.46 5.98 -14.95
C ASN A 37 -1.94 5.64 -14.70
N LEU A 38 -2.28 5.36 -13.45
CA LEU A 38 -3.63 5.00 -13.03
C LEU A 38 -4.26 6.14 -12.22
N ASN A 39 -5.58 6.25 -12.28
CA ASN A 39 -6.30 7.15 -11.40
C ASN A 39 -6.64 6.40 -10.11
N LEU A 40 -5.80 6.56 -9.11
CA LEU A 40 -5.94 5.85 -7.83
C LEU A 40 -7.07 6.47 -7.00
N ILE A 41 -7.97 5.62 -6.56
CA ILE A 41 -9.04 5.99 -5.63
C ILE A 41 -8.67 5.37 -4.29
N LYS A 42 -8.34 6.20 -3.31
CA LYS A 42 -8.02 5.71 -1.97
C LYS A 42 -9.29 5.19 -1.30
N VAL A 43 -9.26 3.91 -0.92
CA VAL A 43 -10.37 3.25 -0.23
C VAL A 43 -10.00 2.91 1.20
N SER A 44 -11.01 2.57 2.00
CA SER A 44 -10.78 1.99 3.33
C SER A 44 -10.14 0.61 3.18
N SER A 45 -9.62 0.10 4.25
CA SER A 45 -8.60 -0.94 4.28
C SER A 45 -9.14 -2.33 4.60
N VAL A 46 -10.21 -2.77 3.94
CA VAL A 46 -10.76 -4.12 4.12
C VAL A 46 -10.31 -5.01 2.96
N VAL A 47 -9.74 -6.17 3.29
CA VAL A 47 -9.39 -7.20 2.31
C VAL A 47 -10.61 -8.09 2.10
N PRO A 48 -11.14 -8.20 0.88
CA PRO A 48 -12.26 -9.10 0.62
C PRO A 48 -11.89 -10.56 0.92
N GLU A 49 -12.85 -11.31 1.47
CA GLU A 49 -12.65 -12.74 1.71
C GLU A 49 -12.31 -13.45 0.41
N GLY A 50 -11.28 -14.30 0.46
CA GLY A 50 -10.85 -15.08 -0.71
C GLY A 50 -10.05 -14.31 -1.75
N ALA A 51 -9.75 -13.03 -1.54
CA ALA A 51 -8.91 -12.28 -2.46
C ALA A 51 -7.49 -12.84 -2.45
N GLU A 52 -6.89 -12.94 -3.64
CA GLU A 52 -5.58 -13.56 -3.82
C GLU A 52 -4.53 -12.53 -4.27
N PHE A 53 -3.32 -12.66 -3.75
CA PHE A 53 -2.19 -11.88 -4.21
C PHE A 53 -1.80 -12.28 -5.64
N VAL A 54 -1.60 -11.28 -6.50
CA VAL A 54 -1.06 -11.52 -7.85
C VAL A 54 0.46 -11.62 -7.79
N GLN A 55 1.02 -12.50 -8.64
CA GLN A 55 2.47 -12.76 -8.68
C GLN A 55 3.21 -11.81 -9.62
N ALA A 56 2.50 -11.15 -10.52
CA ALA A 56 3.07 -10.22 -11.48
C ALA A 56 2.22 -8.95 -11.56
N PRO A 57 2.82 -7.82 -11.97
CA PRO A 57 2.08 -6.59 -12.15
C PRO A 57 0.88 -6.77 -13.08
N LEU A 58 -0.23 -6.18 -12.72
CA LEU A 58 -1.44 -6.20 -13.54
C LEU A 58 -1.29 -5.22 -14.71
N VAL A 59 -1.83 -5.59 -15.85
CA VAL A 59 -1.90 -4.71 -17.02
C VAL A 59 -3.25 -4.01 -16.98
N ILE A 60 -3.23 -2.74 -16.57
CA ILE A 60 -4.43 -1.91 -16.46
C ILE A 60 -4.26 -0.72 -17.39
N THR A 61 -5.29 -0.42 -18.18
CA THR A 61 -5.25 0.69 -19.13
C THR A 61 -4.96 2.01 -18.41
N PRO A 62 -3.99 2.81 -18.89
CA PRO A 62 -3.73 4.14 -18.33
C PRO A 62 -5.00 4.98 -18.24
N GLY A 63 -5.15 5.68 -17.12
CA GLY A 63 -6.34 6.51 -16.85
C GLY A 63 -7.50 5.77 -16.22
N SER A 64 -7.44 4.44 -16.05
CA SER A 64 -8.48 3.68 -15.35
C SER A 64 -8.61 4.14 -13.90
N LEU A 65 -9.84 4.07 -13.38
CA LEU A 65 -10.13 4.31 -11.96
C LEU A 65 -9.80 3.03 -11.19
N VAL A 66 -8.86 3.13 -10.25
CA VAL A 66 -8.30 1.94 -9.60
C VAL A 66 -8.38 2.09 -8.08
N PRO A 67 -9.15 1.26 -7.39
CA PRO A 67 -9.19 1.26 -5.92
C PRO A 67 -7.83 0.86 -5.36
N CYS A 68 -7.35 1.61 -4.37
CA CYS A 68 -6.02 1.39 -3.83
C CYS A 68 -5.95 1.83 -2.37
N VAL A 69 -5.26 1.05 -1.56
CA VAL A 69 -4.82 1.46 -0.23
C VAL A 69 -3.36 1.84 -0.35
N TYR A 70 -2.93 2.99 0.16
CA TYR A 70 -1.54 3.36 0.10
C TYR A 70 -1.09 4.17 1.31
N SER A 71 0.20 4.05 1.60
CA SER A 71 0.94 4.83 2.59
C SER A 71 1.97 5.67 1.86
N ILE A 72 2.14 6.92 2.25
CA ILE A 72 3.14 7.81 1.67
C ILE A 72 3.91 8.55 2.76
N MET A 73 5.17 8.85 2.48
CA MET A 73 5.99 9.73 3.29
C MET A 73 6.83 10.62 2.40
N HIS A 74 6.80 11.92 2.68
CA HIS A 74 7.63 12.92 2.00
C HIS A 74 8.68 13.47 2.98
N SER A 75 9.82 13.91 2.44
CA SER A 75 10.78 14.70 3.19
C SER A 75 11.62 15.56 2.24
N ASP A 76 11.96 16.75 2.69
CA ASP A 76 12.92 17.64 2.02
C ASP A 76 14.23 17.76 2.79
N THR A 77 14.45 16.89 3.76
CA THR A 77 15.68 16.87 4.57
C THR A 77 16.68 15.89 3.97
N ALA A 78 17.74 16.42 3.38
CA ALA A 78 18.80 15.59 2.78
C ALA A 78 19.38 14.61 3.80
N GLY A 79 19.51 13.35 3.40
CA GLY A 79 20.08 12.28 4.23
C GLY A 79 19.06 11.60 5.14
N GLU A 80 17.84 12.11 5.25
CA GLU A 80 16.79 11.47 6.04
C GLU A 80 16.32 10.18 5.37
N THR A 81 16.16 9.12 6.15
CA THR A 81 15.51 7.88 5.67
C THR A 81 14.01 8.01 5.88
N ILE A 82 13.25 7.74 4.83
CA ILE A 82 11.79 7.70 4.88
C ILE A 82 11.28 6.32 4.48
N CYS A 83 10.19 5.91 5.07
CA CYS A 83 9.66 4.56 4.91
C CYS A 83 8.15 4.59 4.93
N ALA A 84 7.51 4.11 3.86
CA ALA A 84 6.07 3.93 3.80
C ALA A 84 5.76 2.44 3.82
N ALA A 85 4.81 2.01 4.65
CA ALA A 85 4.50 0.60 4.85
C ALA A 85 3.02 0.33 4.91
N LEU A 86 2.64 -0.85 4.43
CA LEU A 86 1.31 -1.44 4.61
C LEU A 86 1.45 -2.82 5.24
N GLY A 87 0.64 -3.08 6.26
CA GLY A 87 0.45 -4.41 6.80
C GLY A 87 -0.86 -4.97 6.29
N ILE A 88 -0.82 -6.13 5.66
CA ILE A 88 -1.99 -6.80 5.08
C ILE A 88 -2.24 -8.07 5.89
N GLY A 89 -3.35 -8.09 6.62
CA GLY A 89 -3.79 -9.27 7.35
C GLY A 89 -4.78 -10.07 6.54
N ILE A 90 -4.48 -11.35 6.34
CA ILE A 90 -5.37 -12.30 5.66
C ILE A 90 -6.13 -13.07 6.72
N GLY A 91 -7.46 -13.06 6.60
CA GLY A 91 -8.33 -13.81 7.51
C GLY A 91 -8.48 -15.26 7.09
N ARG A 92 -8.68 -16.14 8.08
CA ARG A 92 -9.03 -17.54 7.82
C ARG A 92 -10.53 -17.62 7.65
N GLU A 93 -10.96 -17.91 6.41
CA GLU A 93 -12.40 -18.00 6.07
C GLU A 93 -13.17 -16.73 6.46
N SER A 94 -12.52 -15.57 6.33
CA SER A 94 -13.10 -14.26 6.62
C SER A 94 -12.41 -13.17 5.81
N HIS A 95 -12.99 -11.98 5.82
CA HIS A 95 -12.30 -10.81 5.29
C HIS A 95 -11.09 -10.48 6.15
N GLY A 96 -10.18 -9.69 5.60
CA GLY A 96 -9.00 -9.21 6.30
C GLY A 96 -8.95 -7.69 6.37
N MET A 97 -7.79 -7.18 6.82
CA MET A 97 -7.57 -5.75 7.02
C MET A 97 -6.21 -5.35 6.47
N ILE A 98 -6.12 -4.10 6.04
CA ILE A 98 -4.86 -3.47 5.64
C ILE A 98 -4.68 -2.23 6.52
N PHE A 99 -3.49 -2.05 7.08
CA PHE A 99 -3.15 -0.86 7.87
C PHE A 99 -1.93 -0.18 7.27
N GLU A 100 -1.94 1.14 7.28
CA GLU A 100 -0.87 1.98 6.74
C GLU A 100 -0.10 2.68 7.86
N TYR A 101 1.20 2.84 7.66
CA TYR A 101 2.06 3.59 8.56
C TYR A 101 3.28 4.10 7.80
N HIS A 102 3.88 5.17 8.28
CA HIS A 102 5.16 5.66 7.77
C HIS A 102 6.06 6.06 8.93
N ALA A 103 7.36 5.92 8.74
CA ALA A 103 8.34 6.18 9.79
C ALA A 103 9.71 6.45 9.14
N ASN A 104 10.66 6.88 9.98
CA ASN A 104 12.05 7.09 9.55
C ASN A 104 12.91 5.81 9.70
N SER A 105 12.29 4.69 9.97
CA SER A 105 12.97 3.40 10.18
C SER A 105 12.11 2.26 9.61
N ARG A 106 12.74 1.43 8.78
CA ARG A 106 12.13 0.23 8.22
C ARG A 106 11.63 -0.71 9.31
N GLU A 107 12.46 -0.95 10.32
CA GLU A 107 12.15 -1.85 11.42
C GLU A 107 10.95 -1.35 12.23
N VAL A 108 10.89 -0.04 12.46
CA VAL A 108 9.77 0.58 13.18
C VAL A 108 8.50 0.48 12.35
N ALA A 109 8.55 0.83 11.06
CA ALA A 109 7.38 0.79 10.19
C ALA A 109 6.80 -0.63 10.10
N GLU A 110 7.66 -1.63 9.89
CA GLU A 110 7.24 -3.02 9.80
C GLU A 110 6.61 -3.52 11.11
N ARG A 111 7.26 -3.25 12.23
CA ARG A 111 6.74 -3.65 13.55
C ARG A 111 5.38 -3.03 13.83
N VAL A 112 5.23 -1.74 13.53
CA VAL A 112 3.98 -1.01 13.83
C VAL A 112 2.83 -1.54 12.98
N VAL A 113 3.02 -1.73 11.66
CA VAL A 113 1.92 -2.22 10.81
C VAL A 113 1.51 -3.65 11.18
N ARG A 114 2.45 -4.51 11.59
CA ARG A 114 2.13 -5.85 12.08
C ARG A 114 1.28 -5.78 13.35
N GLY A 115 1.64 -4.93 14.29
CA GLY A 115 0.85 -4.71 15.51
C GLY A 115 -0.54 -4.15 15.22
N MET A 116 -0.64 -3.23 14.26
CA MET A 116 -1.94 -2.67 13.85
C MET A 116 -2.85 -3.75 13.27
N VAL A 117 -2.31 -4.65 12.45
CA VAL A 117 -3.07 -5.79 11.90
C VAL A 117 -3.57 -6.70 13.02
N GLU A 118 -2.70 -7.07 13.95
CA GLU A 118 -3.07 -7.93 15.09
C GLU A 118 -4.18 -7.30 15.92
N GLU A 119 -4.05 -6.01 16.24
CA GLU A 119 -5.07 -5.28 16.99
C GLU A 119 -6.40 -5.20 16.22
N GLY A 120 -6.35 -4.89 14.93
CA GLY A 120 -7.55 -4.81 14.09
C GLY A 120 -8.32 -6.12 14.01
N PHE A 121 -7.61 -7.24 13.91
CA PHE A 121 -8.21 -8.57 13.89
C PHE A 121 -8.78 -8.94 15.26
N ALA A 122 -8.02 -8.69 16.33
CA ALA A 122 -8.48 -8.94 17.69
C ALA A 122 -9.74 -8.14 18.01
N ARG A 123 -9.78 -6.88 17.62
CA ARG A 123 -10.92 -5.99 17.86
C ARG A 123 -12.21 -6.48 17.17
N ARG A 124 -12.05 -7.11 15.99
CA ARG A 124 -13.18 -7.67 15.22
C ARG A 124 -13.51 -9.11 15.58
N GLY A 125 -12.71 -9.76 16.39
CA GLY A 125 -12.85 -11.18 16.69
C GLY A 125 -12.65 -12.07 15.47
N LEU A 126 -11.80 -11.64 14.51
CA LEU A 126 -11.54 -12.40 13.29
C LEU A 126 -10.28 -13.27 13.45
N PRO A 127 -10.29 -14.46 12.86
CA PRO A 127 -9.11 -15.33 12.88
C PRO A 127 -8.07 -14.84 11.89
N LEU A 128 -6.89 -14.44 12.38
CA LEU A 128 -5.77 -14.01 11.55
C LEU A 128 -5.00 -15.24 11.06
N GLU A 129 -4.89 -15.41 9.74
CA GLU A 129 -4.12 -16.49 9.16
C GLU A 129 -2.66 -16.10 8.95
N ARG A 130 -2.42 -14.92 8.36
CA ARG A 130 -1.06 -14.43 8.13
C ARG A 130 -1.03 -12.92 7.94
N VAL A 131 0.16 -12.34 8.12
CA VAL A 131 0.43 -10.93 7.84
C VAL A 131 1.47 -10.84 6.74
N THR A 132 1.19 -10.03 5.73
CA THR A 132 2.15 -9.67 4.68
C THR A 132 2.43 -8.18 4.80
N VAL A 133 3.68 -7.79 4.62
CA VAL A 133 4.08 -6.37 4.65
C VAL A 133 4.62 -5.97 3.29
N THR A 134 4.17 -4.84 2.77
CA THR A 134 4.81 -4.17 1.65
C THR A 134 5.36 -2.84 2.14
N LEU A 135 6.54 -2.47 1.66
CA LEU A 135 7.27 -1.35 2.21
C LEU A 135 8.21 -0.75 1.16
N ALA A 136 8.28 0.58 1.13
CA ALA A 136 9.27 1.32 0.37
C ALA A 136 10.14 2.11 1.34
N GLU A 137 11.46 2.03 1.16
CA GLU A 137 12.44 2.79 1.91
C GLU A 137 13.23 3.67 0.96
N HIS A 138 13.47 4.91 1.35
CA HIS A 138 14.22 5.86 0.53
C HIS A 138 15.09 6.75 1.41
N ARG A 139 16.30 7.01 0.95
CA ARG A 139 17.15 8.03 1.54
C ARG A 139 17.01 9.31 0.73
N VAL A 140 16.51 10.35 1.36
CA VAL A 140 16.22 11.62 0.68
C VAL A 140 17.51 12.31 0.22
N GLU A 141 17.51 12.74 -1.03
CA GLU A 141 18.59 13.56 -1.59
C GLU A 141 18.25 15.04 -1.45
N ARG A 142 17.09 15.46 -1.92
CA ARG A 142 16.62 16.85 -1.87
C ARG A 142 15.14 16.93 -1.49
N LEU A 143 14.27 16.26 -2.24
CA LEU A 143 12.83 16.20 -1.97
C LEU A 143 12.34 14.82 -2.44
N GLY A 144 12.15 13.93 -1.49
CA GLY A 144 11.84 12.54 -1.74
C GLY A 144 10.45 12.14 -1.29
N CYS A 145 9.96 11.05 -1.89
CA CYS A 145 8.71 10.41 -1.52
C CYS A 145 8.88 8.89 -1.56
N ALA A 146 8.37 8.21 -0.55
CA ALA A 146 8.23 6.76 -0.54
C ALA A 146 6.73 6.42 -0.54
N VAL A 147 6.35 5.40 -1.30
CA VAL A 147 4.97 4.93 -1.38
C VAL A 147 4.92 3.43 -1.32
N ALA A 148 3.99 2.89 -0.53
CA ALA A 148 3.63 1.49 -0.50
C ALA A 148 2.13 1.39 -0.75
N ALA A 149 1.70 0.46 -1.60
CA ALA A 149 0.33 0.38 -2.05
C ALA A 149 -0.17 -1.06 -2.20
N VAL A 150 -1.46 -1.22 -2.04
CA VAL A 150 -2.18 -2.44 -2.42
C VAL A 150 -3.30 -2.01 -3.36
N VAL A 151 -3.21 -2.44 -4.60
CA VAL A 151 -4.27 -2.26 -5.60
C VAL A 151 -5.29 -3.38 -5.42
N LEU A 152 -6.56 -3.01 -5.34
CA LEU A 152 -7.68 -3.96 -5.31
C LEU A 152 -8.25 -4.05 -6.72
N TRP A 153 -8.27 -5.26 -7.30
CA TRP A 153 -8.67 -5.43 -8.69
C TRP A 153 -9.49 -6.70 -8.89
N TRP A 154 -9.93 -6.89 -10.11
CA TRP A 154 -10.77 -8.02 -10.51
C TRP A 154 -10.01 -8.88 -11.53
N GLY A 155 -10.19 -10.19 -11.44
CA GLY A 155 -9.58 -11.13 -12.37
C GLY A 155 -10.24 -12.50 -12.39
#